data_282869f7750b415b91138256e2a3e4a1
#
_entry.id   282869f7750b415b91138256e2a3e4a1
#
_cell.length_a   1.000
_cell.length_b   1.000
_cell.length_c   1.000
_cell.angle_alpha   90.00
_cell.angle_beta   90.00
_cell.angle_gamma   90.00
#
_symmetry.space_group_name_H-M   'P 1'
#
loop_
_entity.id
_entity.type
_entity.pdbx_description
1 polymer ?
#
loop_
_entity_poly.entity_id
_entity_poly.type
_entity_poly.pdbx_seq_one_letter_code
_entity_poly.pdbx_strand_id
1 'polypeptide(L)'
;TLPKAIERIHGLLNKTHRTDSITTLLSAAQQQANDQPAGKGNVWAYIDSIHSLGSGDQADEALAIAVYAALAVDDPVDAIIAAANHNGNSPITAALTGAIEGVRFGADFLPNYWKDLVEGEEIIAGLADKLYHLYEKRLRREKAKQKTKVKTAGSEKGKIKSGKPAEEKSEEEKPKRKRTGKTEAADVKEAEETVNRKAKRSRKVKTAKA
;
A
#
# COMPACT_ATOMS: atom_id res chain seq x y z
N THR A 1 13.43 5.26 3.55
CA THR A 1 13.53 6.20 2.41
C THR A 1 13.02 5.54 1.14
N LEU A 2 12.44 6.34 0.21
CA LEU A 2 11.87 5.85 -1.05
C LEU A 2 12.91 5.08 -1.90
N PRO A 3 14.16 5.53 -2.08
CA PRO A 3 15.17 4.77 -2.83
C PRO A 3 15.39 3.34 -2.29
N LYS A 4 15.46 3.16 -0.97
CA LYS A 4 15.59 1.82 -0.37
C LYS A 4 14.36 0.93 -0.58
N ALA A 5 13.16 1.53 -0.64
CA ALA A 5 11.94 0.79 -0.94
C ALA A 5 11.95 0.27 -2.39
N ILE A 6 12.40 1.09 -3.34
CA ILE A 6 12.51 0.71 -4.75
C ILE A 6 13.55 -0.38 -4.95
N GLU A 7 14.72 -0.27 -4.32
CA GLU A 7 15.75 -1.32 -4.33
C GLU A 7 15.20 -2.67 -3.84
N ARG A 8 14.39 -2.64 -2.77
CA ARG A 8 13.73 -3.83 -2.26
C ARG A 8 12.70 -4.40 -3.24
N ILE A 9 11.97 -3.53 -3.95
CA ILE A 9 11.03 -3.92 -5.00
C ILE A 9 11.76 -4.60 -6.15
N HIS A 10 12.88 -4.06 -6.63
CA HIS A 10 13.72 -4.71 -7.64
C HIS A 10 14.17 -6.12 -7.20
N GLY A 11 14.58 -6.28 -5.94
CA GLY A 11 14.95 -7.59 -5.39
C GLY A 11 13.77 -8.59 -5.31
N LEU A 12 12.54 -8.13 -5.25
CA LEU A 12 11.34 -8.99 -5.31
C LEU A 12 10.94 -9.30 -6.76
N LEU A 13 10.97 -8.31 -7.65
CA LEU A 13 10.62 -8.44 -9.06
C LEU A 13 11.55 -9.43 -9.79
N ASN A 14 12.85 -9.37 -9.52
CA ASN A 14 13.83 -10.30 -10.09
C ASN A 14 13.57 -11.79 -9.76
N LYS A 15 12.71 -12.07 -8.79
CA LYS A 15 12.29 -13.43 -8.42
C LYS A 15 10.97 -13.85 -9.10
N THR A 16 10.34 -12.96 -9.82
CA THR A 16 9.04 -13.17 -10.47
C THR A 16 9.23 -13.18 -11.99
N HIS A 17 8.54 -14.07 -12.68
CA HIS A 17 8.56 -14.12 -14.14
C HIS A 17 7.69 -12.98 -14.71
N ARG A 18 8.09 -12.41 -15.86
CA ARG A 18 7.37 -11.35 -16.62
C ARG A 18 7.39 -9.95 -15.99
N THR A 19 8.51 -9.58 -15.38
CA THR A 19 8.65 -8.26 -14.74
C THR A 19 9.71 -7.38 -15.41
N ASP A 20 10.21 -7.78 -16.58
CA ASP A 20 11.31 -7.09 -17.25
C ASP A 20 10.95 -5.63 -17.60
N SER A 21 9.73 -5.37 -18.11
CA SER A 21 9.26 -4.02 -18.42
C SER A 21 9.22 -3.14 -17.18
N ILE A 22 8.60 -3.60 -16.08
CA ILE A 22 8.52 -2.85 -14.82
C ILE A 22 9.92 -2.55 -14.28
N THR A 23 10.82 -3.55 -14.31
CA THR A 23 12.18 -3.38 -13.79
C THR A 23 12.96 -2.36 -14.60
N THR A 24 12.84 -2.41 -15.93
CA THR A 24 13.49 -1.47 -16.85
C THR A 24 12.99 -0.05 -16.65
N LEU A 25 11.68 0.15 -16.61
CA LEU A 25 11.09 1.47 -16.44
C LEU A 25 11.35 2.08 -15.06
N LEU A 26 11.32 1.27 -13.99
CA LEU A 26 11.70 1.75 -12.65
C LEU A 26 13.18 2.15 -12.58
N SER A 27 14.06 1.40 -13.24
CA SER A 27 15.48 1.75 -13.31
C SER A 27 15.70 3.04 -14.09
N ALA A 28 14.99 3.22 -15.21
CA ALA A 28 15.02 4.45 -15.99
C ALA A 28 14.52 5.65 -15.19
N ALA A 29 13.41 5.49 -14.46
CA ALA A 29 12.85 6.52 -13.58
C ALA A 29 13.84 6.96 -12.49
N GLN A 30 14.53 5.99 -11.85
CA GLN A 30 15.56 6.28 -10.85
C GLN A 30 16.77 7.01 -11.46
N GLN A 31 17.24 6.55 -12.62
CA GLN A 31 18.37 7.17 -13.29
C GLN A 31 18.05 8.62 -13.67
N GLN A 32 16.92 8.86 -14.32
CA GLN A 32 16.49 10.20 -14.71
C GLN A 32 16.31 11.14 -13.52
N ALA A 33 15.76 10.63 -12.40
CA ALA A 33 15.63 11.43 -11.18
C ALA A 33 16.98 11.80 -10.56
N ASN A 34 18.00 10.96 -10.71
CA ASN A 34 19.37 11.26 -10.25
C ASN A 34 20.10 12.23 -11.18
N ASP A 35 19.82 12.16 -12.48
CA ASP A 35 20.48 13.00 -13.51
C ASP A 35 19.91 14.42 -13.56
N GLN A 36 18.70 14.63 -13.08
CA GLN A 36 18.07 15.95 -13.01
C GLN A 36 18.36 16.60 -11.65
N PRO A 37 19.07 17.74 -11.62
CA PRO A 37 19.16 18.52 -10.41
C PRO A 37 17.77 19.01 -10.01
N ALA A 38 17.37 18.77 -8.79
CA ALA A 38 16.11 19.24 -8.22
C ALA A 38 15.95 20.74 -8.45
N GLY A 39 15.23 21.10 -9.49
CA GLY A 39 14.92 22.48 -9.84
C GLY A 39 13.71 22.92 -9.04
N LYS A 40 13.93 23.72 -7.99
CA LYS A 40 12.81 24.25 -7.21
C LYS A 40 11.88 25.08 -8.10
N GLY A 41 10.62 24.66 -8.19
CA GLY A 41 9.52 25.50 -8.69
C GLY A 41 9.23 25.48 -10.17
N ASN A 42 9.88 24.68 -11.00
CA ASN A 42 9.53 24.52 -12.41
C ASN A 42 9.02 23.13 -12.74
N VAL A 43 7.73 22.92 -12.54
CA VAL A 43 7.04 21.65 -12.84
C VAL A 43 7.21 21.23 -14.30
N TRP A 44 7.34 22.19 -15.23
CA TRP A 44 7.51 21.94 -16.66
C TRP A 44 8.87 21.32 -17.03
N ALA A 45 9.88 21.47 -16.17
CA ALA A 45 11.20 20.86 -16.40
C ALA A 45 11.17 19.33 -16.36
N TYR A 46 10.12 18.73 -15.81
CA TYR A 46 9.99 17.27 -15.67
C TYR A 46 9.24 16.60 -16.82
N ILE A 47 8.59 17.38 -17.71
CA ILE A 47 7.71 16.84 -18.75
C ILE A 47 8.45 15.93 -19.72
N ASP A 48 9.64 16.32 -20.18
CA ASP A 48 10.41 15.52 -21.14
C ASP A 48 10.81 14.16 -20.55
N SER A 49 11.21 14.14 -19.29
CA SER A 49 11.52 12.90 -18.57
C SER A 49 10.27 12.02 -18.40
N ILE A 50 9.14 12.62 -18.05
CA ILE A 50 7.86 11.91 -17.93
C ILE A 50 7.48 11.29 -19.28
N HIS A 51 7.57 12.04 -20.37
CA HIS A 51 7.26 11.55 -21.72
C HIS A 51 8.16 10.39 -22.15
N SER A 52 9.42 10.40 -21.73
CA SER A 52 10.34 9.30 -22.04
C SER A 52 10.05 8.00 -21.28
N LEU A 53 9.31 8.08 -20.17
CA LEU A 53 8.86 6.92 -19.39
C LEU A 53 7.54 6.31 -19.92
N GLY A 54 6.82 7.04 -20.78
CA GLY A 54 5.60 6.59 -21.41
C GLY A 54 4.43 7.54 -21.25
N SER A 55 3.23 7.08 -21.63
CA SER A 55 1.98 7.83 -21.49
C SER A 55 1.29 7.65 -20.14
N GLY A 56 1.64 6.63 -19.40
CA GLY A 56 0.95 6.21 -18.17
C GLY A 56 -0.32 5.38 -18.42
N ASP A 57 -0.57 4.94 -19.66
CA ASP A 57 -1.71 4.07 -19.98
C ASP A 57 -1.45 2.62 -19.57
N GLN A 58 -0.20 2.20 -19.58
CA GLN A 58 0.21 0.91 -19.05
C GLN A 58 0.58 1.03 -17.57
N ALA A 59 0.32 -0.03 -16.81
CA ALA A 59 0.53 -0.03 -15.36
C ALA A 59 2.01 0.19 -14.95
N ASP A 60 2.94 -0.31 -15.74
CA ASP A 60 4.38 -0.15 -15.56
C ASP A 60 4.85 1.27 -15.87
N GLU A 61 4.34 1.89 -16.93
CA GLU A 61 4.57 3.31 -17.26
C GLU A 61 4.02 4.21 -16.16
N ALA A 62 2.76 4.01 -15.75
CA ALA A 62 2.13 4.82 -14.71
C ALA A 62 2.89 4.75 -13.39
N LEU A 63 3.37 3.56 -13.00
CA LEU A 63 4.20 3.38 -11.82
C LEU A 63 5.55 4.07 -11.97
N ALA A 64 6.21 3.96 -13.12
CA ALA A 64 7.51 4.59 -13.37
C ALA A 64 7.42 6.12 -13.31
N ILE A 65 6.40 6.71 -13.92
CA ILE A 65 6.14 8.16 -13.87
C ILE A 65 5.91 8.62 -12.43
N ALA A 66 5.07 7.90 -11.68
CA ALA A 66 4.79 8.24 -10.29
C ALA A 66 6.05 8.16 -9.39
N VAL A 67 6.86 7.13 -9.58
CA VAL A 67 8.13 6.96 -8.86
C VAL A 67 9.13 8.05 -9.25
N TYR A 68 9.23 8.38 -10.54
CA TYR A 68 10.06 9.47 -11.03
C TYR A 68 9.69 10.79 -10.37
N ALA A 69 8.41 11.19 -10.44
CA ALA A 69 7.92 12.42 -9.84
C ALA A 69 8.23 12.50 -8.34
N ALA A 70 7.99 11.41 -7.61
CA ALA A 70 8.25 11.32 -6.18
C ALA A 70 9.74 11.33 -5.80
N LEU A 71 10.64 11.02 -6.73
CA LEU A 71 12.10 11.05 -6.53
C LEU A 71 12.72 12.38 -6.98
N ALA A 72 12.27 12.92 -8.12
CA ALA A 72 12.87 14.07 -8.77
C ALA A 72 12.40 15.40 -8.16
N VAL A 73 11.21 15.43 -7.54
CA VAL A 73 10.61 16.66 -6.99
C VAL A 73 10.64 16.61 -5.47
N ASP A 74 11.23 17.62 -4.85
CA ASP A 74 11.38 17.68 -3.39
C ASP A 74 10.08 17.97 -2.66
N ASP A 75 9.25 18.88 -3.19
CA ASP A 75 7.97 19.23 -2.61
C ASP A 75 6.89 18.20 -3.01
N PRO A 76 6.20 17.57 -2.06
CA PRO A 76 5.22 16.52 -2.38
C PRO A 76 3.99 17.04 -3.14
N VAL A 77 3.61 18.31 -2.99
CA VAL A 77 2.51 18.92 -3.76
C VAL A 77 2.95 19.13 -5.19
N ASP A 78 4.16 19.68 -5.40
CA ASP A 78 4.73 19.88 -6.72
C ASP A 78 4.97 18.54 -7.45
N ALA A 79 5.32 17.48 -6.72
CA ALA A 79 5.44 16.12 -7.28
C ALA A 79 4.12 15.62 -7.87
N ILE A 80 3.01 15.82 -7.15
CA ILE A 80 1.67 15.48 -7.65
C ILE A 80 1.32 16.35 -8.87
N ILE A 81 1.61 17.65 -8.83
CA ILE A 81 1.35 18.57 -9.92
C ILE A 81 2.18 18.17 -11.15
N ALA A 82 3.44 17.81 -11.01
CA ALA A 82 4.29 17.34 -12.11
C ALA A 82 3.70 16.08 -12.76
N ALA A 83 3.30 15.10 -11.94
CA ALA A 83 2.67 13.89 -12.42
C ALA A 83 1.26 14.08 -13.01
N ALA A 84 0.61 15.22 -12.76
CA ALA A 84 -0.69 15.58 -13.33
C ALA A 84 -0.57 16.36 -14.64
N ASN A 85 0.59 16.95 -14.96
CA ASN A 85 0.77 17.88 -16.08
C ASN A 85 1.57 17.28 -17.24
N HIS A 86 1.06 16.19 -17.80
CA HIS A 86 1.59 15.59 -19.03
C HIS A 86 0.44 15.14 -19.96
N ASN A 87 0.76 14.81 -21.20
CA ASN A 87 -0.24 14.52 -22.24
C ASN A 87 -0.84 13.10 -22.16
N GLY A 88 -0.44 12.30 -21.15
CA GLY A 88 -0.90 10.92 -20.99
C GLY A 88 -2.01 10.77 -19.96
N ASN A 89 -2.03 9.62 -19.27
CA ASN A 89 -3.03 9.28 -18.27
C ASN A 89 -2.75 9.97 -16.91
N SER A 90 -2.78 11.30 -16.93
CA SER A 90 -2.49 12.17 -15.80
C SER A 90 -3.29 11.83 -14.51
N PRO A 91 -4.56 11.45 -14.57
CA PRO A 91 -5.29 11.08 -13.34
C PRO A 91 -4.68 9.89 -12.61
N ILE A 92 -4.22 8.88 -13.33
CA ILE A 92 -3.63 7.67 -12.73
C ILE A 92 -2.24 7.98 -12.18
N THR A 93 -1.40 8.66 -12.95
CA THR A 93 -0.04 9.00 -12.53
C THR A 93 -0.02 9.92 -11.32
N ALA A 94 -0.89 10.94 -11.28
CA ALA A 94 -1.06 11.83 -10.14
C ALA A 94 -1.59 11.09 -8.89
N ALA A 95 -2.58 10.19 -9.07
CA ALA A 95 -3.12 9.40 -7.96
C ALA A 95 -2.05 8.47 -7.35
N LEU A 96 -1.23 7.82 -8.18
CA LEU A 96 -0.13 6.97 -7.71
C LEU A 96 0.95 7.79 -7.00
N THR A 97 1.32 8.95 -7.55
CA THR A 97 2.27 9.89 -6.92
C THR A 97 1.74 10.33 -5.56
N GLY A 98 0.48 10.75 -5.49
CA GLY A 98 -0.17 11.15 -4.24
C GLY A 98 -0.20 10.02 -3.20
N ALA A 99 -0.41 8.77 -3.62
CA ALA A 99 -0.33 7.62 -2.73
C ALA A 99 1.09 7.39 -2.19
N ILE A 100 2.13 7.55 -3.01
CA ILE A 100 3.53 7.44 -2.60
C ILE A 100 3.88 8.56 -1.61
N GLU A 101 3.51 9.80 -1.92
CA GLU A 101 3.79 10.95 -1.06
C GLU A 101 2.98 10.89 0.24
N GLY A 102 1.75 10.40 0.19
CA GLY A 102 0.94 10.16 1.38
C GLY A 102 1.57 9.15 2.35
N VAL A 103 2.24 8.11 1.84
CA VAL A 103 2.99 7.16 2.68
C VAL A 103 4.27 7.80 3.26
N ARG A 104 4.87 8.76 2.55
CA ARG A 104 6.10 9.44 3.00
C ARG A 104 5.85 10.53 4.04
N PHE A 105 4.79 11.31 3.86
CA PHE A 105 4.56 12.57 4.59
C PHE A 105 3.24 12.60 5.38
N GLY A 106 2.37 11.61 5.23
CA GLY A 106 1.01 11.64 5.77
C GLY A 106 0.07 12.43 4.86
N ALA A 107 -1.11 12.81 5.34
CA ALA A 107 -2.07 13.61 4.57
C ALA A 107 -1.97 15.12 4.85
N ASP A 108 -1.16 15.53 5.83
CA ASP A 108 -1.07 16.91 6.29
C ASP A 108 -0.36 17.84 5.29
N PHE A 109 0.45 17.28 4.38
CA PHE A 109 1.11 18.06 3.34
C PHE A 109 0.13 18.58 2.27
N LEU A 110 -1.03 17.94 2.11
CA LEU A 110 -2.01 18.34 1.11
C LEU A 110 -2.62 19.70 1.45
N PRO A 111 -2.71 20.64 0.49
CA PRO A 111 -3.37 21.91 0.67
C PRO A 111 -4.83 21.73 1.11
N ASN A 112 -5.31 22.53 2.06
CA ASN A 112 -6.67 22.42 2.56
C ASN A 112 -7.72 22.57 1.46
N TYR A 113 -7.50 23.48 0.51
CA TYR A 113 -8.42 23.68 -0.61
C TYR A 113 -8.55 22.45 -1.53
N TRP A 114 -7.52 21.56 -1.61
CA TRP A 114 -7.66 20.29 -2.31
C TRP A 114 -8.56 19.33 -1.54
N LYS A 115 -8.37 19.25 -0.22
CA LYS A 115 -9.18 18.40 0.66
C LYS A 115 -10.65 18.83 0.63
N ASP A 116 -10.91 20.13 0.69
CA ASP A 116 -12.26 20.70 0.68
C ASP A 116 -13.03 20.46 -0.64
N LEU A 117 -12.29 20.29 -1.76
CA LEU A 117 -12.89 20.02 -3.09
C LEU A 117 -13.16 18.53 -3.36
N VAL A 118 -12.57 17.62 -2.56
CA VAL A 118 -12.75 16.17 -2.80
C VAL A 118 -14.14 15.74 -2.39
N GLU A 119 -14.92 15.24 -3.35
CA GLU A 119 -16.24 14.68 -3.09
C GLU A 119 -16.12 13.39 -2.25
N GLY A 120 -16.78 13.37 -1.09
CA GLY A 120 -16.76 12.21 -0.20
C GLY A 120 -15.51 12.07 0.67
N GLU A 121 -14.80 13.16 0.96
CA GLU A 121 -13.59 13.20 1.80
C GLU A 121 -13.79 12.43 3.11
N GLU A 122 -14.87 12.68 3.86
CA GLU A 122 -15.16 11.98 5.12
C GLU A 122 -15.27 10.44 4.95
N ILE A 123 -15.78 9.99 3.80
CA ILE A 123 -15.92 8.55 3.50
C ILE A 123 -14.55 7.95 3.23
N ILE A 124 -13.72 8.64 2.45
CA ILE A 124 -12.38 8.21 2.09
C ILE A 124 -11.50 8.13 3.36
N ALA A 125 -11.50 9.19 4.17
CA ALA A 125 -10.76 9.24 5.43
C ALA A 125 -11.21 8.12 6.39
N GLY A 126 -12.53 7.95 6.57
CA GLY A 126 -13.05 6.88 7.41
C GLY A 126 -12.74 5.46 6.92
N LEU A 127 -12.58 5.27 5.60
CA LEU A 127 -12.13 4.00 5.02
C LEU A 127 -10.63 3.77 5.25
N ALA A 128 -9.83 4.81 5.07
CA ALA A 128 -8.39 4.77 5.32
C ALA A 128 -8.10 4.38 6.78
N ASP A 129 -8.77 4.99 7.76
CA ASP A 129 -8.64 4.66 9.17
C ASP A 129 -9.00 3.20 9.45
N LYS A 130 -10.09 2.70 8.89
CA LYS A 130 -10.49 1.31 9.06
C LYS A 130 -9.47 0.33 8.48
N LEU A 131 -8.93 0.63 7.29
CA LEU A 131 -7.88 -0.19 6.65
C LEU A 131 -6.60 -0.19 7.49
N TYR A 132 -6.21 0.96 8.02
CA TYR A 132 -5.05 1.08 8.90
C TYR A 132 -5.21 0.26 10.18
N HIS A 133 -6.35 0.34 10.85
CA HIS A 133 -6.64 -0.47 12.03
C HIS A 133 -6.66 -1.97 11.76
N LEU A 134 -7.19 -2.40 10.60
CA LEU A 134 -7.14 -3.80 10.19
C LEU A 134 -5.70 -4.27 9.95
N TYR A 135 -4.90 -3.45 9.30
CA TYR A 135 -3.48 -3.71 9.07
C TYR A 135 -2.70 -3.84 10.39
N GLU A 136 -2.88 -2.91 11.34
CA GLU A 136 -2.25 -3.00 12.66
C GLU A 136 -2.65 -4.28 13.41
N LYS A 137 -3.94 -4.62 13.38
CA LYS A 137 -4.45 -5.85 14.02
C LYS A 137 -3.81 -7.10 13.41
N ARG A 138 -3.62 -7.11 12.09
CA ARG A 138 -2.92 -8.19 11.38
C ARG A 138 -1.45 -8.27 11.79
N LEU A 139 -0.72 -7.16 11.80
CA LEU A 139 0.67 -7.10 12.23
C LEU A 139 0.88 -7.58 13.66
N ARG A 140 0.01 -7.18 14.59
CA ARG A 140 0.04 -7.65 15.99
C ARG A 140 -0.15 -9.16 16.08
N ARG A 141 -1.05 -9.73 15.28
CA ARG A 141 -1.27 -11.18 15.21
C ARG A 141 -0.07 -11.93 14.64
N GLU A 142 0.56 -11.40 13.58
CA GLU A 142 1.75 -12.00 12.97
C GLU A 142 2.96 -11.97 13.93
N LYS A 143 3.19 -10.84 14.60
CA LYS A 143 4.24 -10.73 15.63
C LYS A 143 4.00 -11.68 16.81
N ALA A 144 2.76 -11.87 17.23
CA ALA A 144 2.42 -12.83 18.29
C ALA A 144 2.72 -14.27 17.86
N LYS A 145 2.34 -14.67 16.62
CA LYS A 145 2.64 -16.00 16.06
C LYS A 145 4.14 -16.26 15.95
N GLN A 146 4.93 -15.25 15.54
CA GLN A 146 6.38 -15.38 15.48
C GLN A 146 7.02 -15.57 16.86
N LYS A 147 6.57 -14.81 17.86
CA LYS A 147 7.05 -14.98 19.25
C LYS A 147 6.75 -16.37 19.81
N THR A 148 5.60 -16.94 19.48
CA THR A 148 5.23 -18.31 19.90
C THR A 148 6.12 -19.36 19.22
N LYS A 149 6.37 -19.22 17.91
CA LYS A 149 7.27 -20.12 17.16
C LYS A 149 8.70 -20.12 17.70
N VAL A 150 9.22 -18.95 18.07
CA VAL A 150 10.57 -18.83 18.65
C VAL A 150 10.64 -19.49 20.03
N LYS A 151 9.60 -19.36 20.86
CA LYS A 151 9.55 -20.01 22.18
C LYS A 151 9.48 -21.53 22.10
N THR A 152 8.71 -22.08 21.13
CA THR A 152 8.64 -23.54 20.93
C THR A 152 9.94 -24.11 20.38
N ALA A 153 10.59 -23.44 19.42
CA ALA A 153 11.88 -23.86 18.90
C ALA A 153 13.02 -23.81 19.94
N GLY A 154 12.96 -22.86 20.88
CA GLY A 154 13.90 -22.78 22.02
C GLY A 154 13.70 -23.89 23.07
N SER A 155 12.44 -24.35 23.25
CA SER A 155 12.11 -25.41 24.20
C SER A 155 12.53 -26.81 23.71
N GLU A 156 12.56 -27.05 22.40
CA GLU A 156 12.99 -28.35 21.82
C GLU A 156 14.51 -28.53 21.87
N LYS A 157 15.32 -27.48 21.83
CA LYS A 157 16.77 -27.57 21.99
C LYS A 157 17.24 -27.89 23.41
N GLY A 158 16.37 -27.75 24.42
CA GLY A 158 16.66 -28.04 25.83
C GLY A 158 16.38 -29.49 26.26
N LYS A 159 15.69 -30.30 25.42
CA LYS A 159 15.26 -31.66 25.77
C LYS A 159 16.11 -32.81 25.20
N ILE A 160 17.21 -32.52 24.52
CA ILE A 160 18.10 -33.58 24.05
C ILE A 160 19.27 -33.71 25.01
N LYS A 161 19.03 -34.14 26.21
CA LYS A 161 19.97 -34.88 27.10
C LYS A 161 19.19 -35.61 28.17
N SER A 162 19.13 -36.89 28.05
CA SER A 162 18.88 -37.95 28.98
C SER A 162 17.74 -38.89 28.64
N GLY A 163 18.12 -40.11 28.27
CA GLY A 163 17.51 -41.26 28.85
C GLY A 163 16.57 -42.12 28.03
N LYS A 164 17.11 -43.22 27.58
CA LYS A 164 16.58 -44.61 27.45
C LYS A 164 15.29 -44.86 26.61
N PRO A 165 15.31 -45.92 25.83
CA PRO A 165 14.19 -46.34 24.98
C PRO A 165 13.15 -47.16 25.80
N ALA A 166 11.88 -46.90 25.57
CA ALA A 166 10.80 -47.78 25.97
C ALA A 166 9.66 -47.73 24.94
N GLU A 167 9.51 -48.85 24.32
CA GLU A 167 8.33 -49.54 23.76
C GLU A 167 7.19 -48.77 23.10
N GLU A 168 7.00 -49.17 21.87
CA GLU A 168 5.86 -49.02 20.98
C GLU A 168 4.53 -49.41 21.64
N LYS A 169 3.54 -48.51 21.67
CA LYS A 169 2.13 -48.85 21.64
C LYS A 169 1.41 -47.90 20.69
N SER A 170 0.90 -48.50 19.63
CA SER A 170 -0.01 -47.96 18.65
C SER A 170 -1.36 -47.60 19.29
N GLU A 171 -1.77 -46.31 19.16
CA GLU A 171 -3.17 -45.90 19.36
C GLU A 171 -3.60 -44.99 18.20
N GLU A 172 -4.67 -45.41 17.53
CA GLU A 172 -5.35 -44.75 16.42
C GLU A 172 -5.88 -43.39 16.80
N GLU A 173 -5.42 -42.36 16.11
CA GLU A 173 -5.92 -40.98 16.29
C GLU A 173 -6.98 -40.66 15.23
N LYS A 174 -8.24 -40.50 15.67
CA LYS A 174 -9.37 -40.04 14.85
C LYS A 174 -9.21 -38.57 14.44
N PRO A 175 -9.54 -38.17 13.23
CA PRO A 175 -9.34 -36.82 12.76
C PRO A 175 -10.32 -35.81 13.37
N LYS A 176 -9.82 -34.79 14.04
CA LYS A 176 -10.59 -33.62 14.53
C LYS A 176 -11.01 -32.73 13.36
N ARG A 177 -12.32 -32.61 13.17
CA ARG A 177 -12.98 -31.70 12.21
C ARG A 177 -12.55 -30.25 12.48
N LYS A 178 -11.93 -29.61 11.48
CA LYS A 178 -11.69 -28.17 11.42
C LYS A 178 -13.04 -27.43 11.28
N ARG A 179 -13.40 -26.64 12.28
CA ARG A 179 -14.41 -25.59 12.16
C ARG A 179 -13.73 -24.37 11.52
N THR A 180 -13.90 -24.18 10.24
CA THR A 180 -13.55 -22.95 9.54
C THR A 180 -14.82 -22.26 9.05
N GLY A 181 -14.91 -20.94 9.25
CA GLY A 181 -15.75 -20.08 8.44
C GLY A 181 -17.14 -19.72 8.96
N LYS A 182 -17.24 -18.91 10.01
CA LYS A 182 -18.51 -18.21 10.31
C LYS A 182 -18.38 -16.81 10.92
N THR A 183 -17.20 -16.23 10.99
CA THR A 183 -17.01 -14.92 11.64
C THR A 183 -16.73 -13.76 10.65
N GLU A 184 -16.24 -14.02 9.45
CA GLU A 184 -15.92 -12.93 8.50
C GLU A 184 -17.14 -12.38 7.76
N ALA A 185 -18.14 -13.21 7.49
CA ALA A 185 -19.36 -12.77 6.78
C ALA A 185 -20.32 -11.93 7.64
N ALA A 186 -20.26 -12.04 8.96
CA ALA A 186 -21.07 -11.24 9.87
C ALA A 186 -20.51 -9.82 10.05
N ASP A 187 -19.19 -9.69 10.17
CA ASP A 187 -18.53 -8.39 10.33
C ASP A 187 -18.64 -7.51 9.05
N VAL A 188 -18.66 -8.13 7.87
CA VAL A 188 -18.84 -7.40 6.59
C VAL A 188 -20.26 -6.87 6.44
N LYS A 189 -21.29 -7.64 6.80
CA LYS A 189 -22.68 -7.21 6.74
C LYS A 189 -23.00 -6.07 7.71
N GLU A 190 -22.43 -6.08 8.91
CA GLU A 190 -22.63 -5.02 9.90
C GLU A 190 -21.94 -3.71 9.46
N ALA A 191 -20.80 -3.80 8.77
CA ALA A 191 -20.11 -2.64 8.19
C ALA A 191 -20.90 -2.03 7.02
N GLU A 192 -21.50 -2.84 6.14
CA GLU A 192 -22.34 -2.36 5.02
C GLU A 192 -23.64 -1.70 5.52
N GLU A 193 -24.25 -2.25 6.56
CA GLU A 193 -25.47 -1.68 7.13
C GLU A 193 -25.25 -0.33 7.81
N THR A 194 -24.11 -0.15 8.47
CA THR A 194 -23.74 1.12 9.10
C THR A 194 -23.42 2.22 8.09
N VAL A 195 -22.77 1.90 6.98
CA VAL A 195 -22.49 2.85 5.88
C VAL A 195 -23.81 3.28 5.21
N ASN A 196 -24.71 2.33 4.98
CA ASN A 196 -26.00 2.62 4.33
C ASN A 196 -26.94 3.45 5.22
N ARG A 197 -26.91 3.29 6.54
CA ARG A 197 -27.66 4.12 7.50
C ARG A 197 -27.14 5.57 7.55
N LYS A 198 -25.80 5.78 7.49
CA LYS A 198 -25.21 7.12 7.46
C LYS A 198 -25.50 7.85 6.14
N ALA A 199 -25.42 7.17 5.01
CA ALA A 199 -25.75 7.72 3.69
C ALA A 199 -27.24 8.13 3.58
N LYS A 200 -28.15 7.38 4.17
CA LYS A 200 -29.59 7.76 4.24
C LYS A 200 -29.83 8.97 5.14
N ARG A 201 -29.08 9.13 6.23
CA ARG A 201 -29.20 10.31 7.11
C ARG A 201 -28.71 11.58 6.44
N SER A 202 -27.61 11.55 5.71
CA SER A 202 -27.06 12.73 5.02
C SER A 202 -27.98 13.20 3.87
N ARG A 203 -28.62 12.28 3.14
CA ARG A 203 -29.63 12.63 2.12
C ARG A 203 -30.84 13.31 2.72
N LYS A 204 -31.34 12.86 3.89
CA LYS A 204 -32.52 13.43 4.56
C LYS A 204 -32.27 14.84 5.11
N VAL A 205 -31.00 15.16 5.45
CA VAL A 205 -30.62 16.51 5.92
C VAL A 205 -30.52 17.49 4.76
N LYS A 206 -30.05 17.05 3.57
CA LYS A 206 -29.99 17.91 2.37
C LYS A 206 -31.37 18.26 1.80
N THR A 207 -32.35 17.36 1.89
CA THR A 207 -33.76 17.63 1.43
C THR A 207 -34.58 18.45 2.42
N ALA A 208 -34.14 18.63 3.65
CA ALA A 208 -34.83 19.46 4.65
C ALA A 208 -34.31 20.93 4.66
N LYS A 209 -33.30 21.27 3.87
CA LYS A 209 -32.72 22.61 3.74
C LYS A 209 -32.96 23.26 2.36
N ALA A 210 -33.66 22.60 1.47
CA ALA A 210 -34.17 23.11 0.20
C ALA A 210 -35.68 23.41 0.32
#